data_6db133637bbfa0b72649b0e8cb435439
#
_entry.id   6db133637bbfa0b72649b0e8cb435439
#
_cell.length_a   1.000
_cell.length_b   1.000
_cell.length_c   1.000
_cell.angle_alpha   90.00
_cell.angle_beta   90.00
_cell.angle_gamma   90.00
#
_symmetry.space_group_name_H-M   'P 1'
#
loop_
_entity.id
_entity.type
_entity.pdbx_description
1 polymer ?
#
loop_
_entity_poly.entity_id
_entity_poly.type
_entity_poly.pdbx_seq_one_letter_code
_entity_poly.pdbx_strand_id
1 'polypeptide(L)'
;MNATDPPTLPSWRSILFVPLTSERFLAKAHQRGADAIQLDLEDGVALDAKDAARARLADAIDHLAAHEIDVIVRINRPWRLAFADLQLSLIHI
;
A
#
# COMPACT_ATOMS: atom_id res chain seq x y z
N MET A 1 2.61 -21.70 11.34
CA MET A 1 4.07 -21.60 11.18
C MET A 1 4.73 -21.59 12.54
N ASN A 2 5.80 -22.37 12.71
CA ASN A 2 6.57 -22.40 13.96
C ASN A 2 7.42 -21.12 14.08
N ALA A 3 7.57 -20.59 15.30
CA ALA A 3 8.36 -19.37 15.53
C ALA A 3 9.84 -19.53 15.14
N THR A 4 10.37 -20.76 15.08
CA THR A 4 11.74 -21.05 14.66
C THR A 4 11.93 -21.18 13.16
N ASP A 5 10.85 -21.24 12.40
CA ASP A 5 10.93 -21.35 10.94
C ASP A 5 11.32 -20.00 10.32
N PRO A 6 12.14 -20.00 9.26
CA PRO A 6 12.40 -18.76 8.55
C PRO A 6 11.12 -18.24 7.89
N PRO A 7 10.95 -16.90 7.77
CA PRO A 7 9.78 -16.37 7.09
C PRO A 7 9.74 -16.83 5.63
N THR A 8 8.55 -17.19 5.17
CA THR A 8 8.33 -17.58 3.78
C THR A 8 8.18 -16.31 2.92
N LEU A 9 8.99 -16.20 1.89
CA LEU A 9 8.86 -15.09 0.95
C LEU A 9 7.61 -15.27 0.09
N PRO A 10 6.86 -14.20 -0.18
CA PRO A 10 5.70 -14.28 -1.03
C PRO A 10 6.08 -14.60 -2.47
N SER A 11 5.21 -15.31 -3.17
CA SER A 11 5.35 -15.63 -4.60
C SER A 11 4.25 -14.94 -5.37
N TRP A 12 4.41 -13.65 -5.63
CA TRP A 12 3.42 -12.88 -6.38
C TRP A 12 3.62 -13.06 -7.87
N ARG A 13 2.53 -13.38 -8.58
CA ARG A 13 2.51 -13.46 -10.05
C ARG A 13 2.01 -12.17 -10.65
N SER A 14 1.25 -11.39 -9.90
CA SER A 14 0.71 -10.11 -10.36
C SER A 14 0.59 -9.12 -9.22
N ILE A 15 0.81 -7.84 -9.53
CA ILE A 15 0.69 -6.73 -8.60
C ILE A 15 -0.20 -5.68 -9.26
N LEU A 16 -1.26 -5.27 -8.59
CA LEU A 16 -2.13 -4.21 -9.06
C LEU A 16 -1.74 -2.89 -8.39
N PHE A 17 -1.47 -1.87 -9.21
CA PHE A 17 -1.13 -0.54 -8.72
C PHE A 17 -2.40 0.27 -8.50
N VAL A 18 -2.57 0.83 -7.30
CA VAL A 18 -3.74 1.64 -6.96
C VAL A 18 -3.27 2.95 -6.35
N PRO A 19 -3.55 4.10 -6.99
CA PRO A 19 -3.27 5.39 -6.39
C PRO A 19 -4.18 5.63 -5.20
N LEU A 20 -3.62 6.15 -4.10
CA LEU A 20 -4.36 6.37 -2.86
C LEU A 20 -5.43 7.47 -2.96
N THR A 21 -5.43 8.23 -4.04
CA THR A 21 -6.48 9.21 -4.31
C THR A 21 -7.75 8.61 -4.89
N SER A 22 -7.72 7.35 -5.28
CA SER A 22 -8.86 6.70 -5.94
C SER A 22 -9.62 5.79 -4.97
N GLU A 23 -10.58 6.35 -4.23
CA GLU A 23 -11.42 5.58 -3.31
C GLU A 23 -12.18 4.47 -4.02
N ARG A 24 -12.65 4.75 -5.22
CA ARG A 24 -13.43 3.80 -6.01
C ARG A 24 -12.62 2.55 -6.33
N PHE A 25 -11.36 2.70 -6.71
CA PHE A 25 -10.50 1.57 -7.01
C PHE A 25 -10.05 0.84 -5.73
N LEU A 26 -9.78 1.59 -4.67
CA LEU A 26 -9.40 0.99 -3.39
C LEU A 26 -10.49 0.07 -2.83
N ALA A 27 -11.74 0.50 -2.90
CA ALA A 27 -12.85 -0.26 -2.33
C ALA A 27 -13.00 -1.65 -2.94
N LYS A 28 -12.61 -1.82 -4.21
CA LYS A 28 -12.79 -3.07 -4.96
C LYS A 28 -11.47 -3.71 -5.40
N ALA A 29 -10.33 -3.16 -5.02
CA ALA A 29 -9.03 -3.66 -5.46
C ALA A 29 -8.82 -5.14 -5.09
N HIS A 30 -9.27 -5.56 -3.91
CA HIS A 30 -9.15 -6.95 -3.46
C HIS A 30 -9.95 -7.94 -4.31
N GLN A 31 -10.88 -7.47 -5.12
CA GLN A 31 -11.73 -8.31 -5.97
C GLN A 31 -11.17 -8.49 -7.38
N ARG A 32 -10.02 -7.89 -7.70
CA ARG A 32 -9.46 -7.89 -9.05
C ARG A 32 -8.58 -9.10 -9.37
N GLY A 33 -8.31 -9.95 -8.39
CA GLY A 33 -7.56 -11.19 -8.59
C GLY A 33 -6.05 -11.05 -8.59
N ALA A 34 -5.50 -9.89 -8.21
CA ALA A 34 -4.06 -9.71 -8.09
C ALA A 34 -3.55 -10.39 -6.81
N ASP A 35 -2.31 -10.87 -6.85
CA ASP A 35 -1.68 -11.50 -5.68
C ASP A 35 -1.28 -10.45 -4.63
N ALA A 36 -0.94 -9.25 -5.07
CA ALA A 36 -0.60 -8.14 -4.18
C ALA A 36 -1.15 -6.82 -4.73
N ILE A 37 -1.35 -5.87 -3.85
CA ILE A 37 -1.78 -4.50 -4.20
C ILE A 37 -0.67 -3.54 -3.83
N GLN A 38 -0.23 -2.72 -4.78
CA GLN A 38 0.73 -1.65 -4.52
C GLN A 38 -0.02 -0.33 -4.39
N LEU A 39 -0.03 0.21 -3.17
CA LEU A 39 -0.61 1.52 -2.88
C LEU A 39 0.40 2.59 -3.28
N ASP A 40 0.01 3.50 -4.16
CA ASP A 40 0.92 4.46 -4.75
C ASP A 40 0.78 5.85 -4.12
N LEU A 41 1.91 6.34 -3.59
CA LEU A 41 2.04 7.71 -3.09
C LEU A 41 2.91 8.57 -4.02
N GLU A 42 3.48 7.99 -5.07
CA GLU A 42 4.44 8.67 -5.94
C GLU A 42 3.82 9.13 -7.27
N ASP A 43 4.14 8.45 -8.36
CA ASP A 43 3.81 8.92 -9.72
C ASP A 43 2.32 8.93 -10.02
N GLY A 44 1.57 8.01 -9.43
CA GLY A 44 0.12 7.95 -9.61
C GLY A 44 -0.64 9.01 -8.82
N VAL A 45 0.06 9.84 -8.03
CA VAL A 45 -0.56 10.86 -7.17
C VAL A 45 0.03 12.22 -7.49
N ALA A 46 -0.83 13.18 -7.88
CA ALA A 46 -0.41 14.54 -8.17
C ALA A 46 0.20 15.20 -6.93
N LEU A 47 1.12 16.15 -7.15
CA LEU A 47 1.85 16.81 -6.07
C LEU A 47 0.92 17.45 -5.02
N ASP A 48 -0.14 18.10 -5.46
CA ASP A 48 -1.11 18.75 -4.58
C ASP A 48 -2.06 17.77 -3.87
N ALA A 49 -2.06 16.51 -4.27
CA ALA A 49 -2.89 15.47 -3.67
C ALA A 49 -2.12 14.53 -2.72
N LYS A 50 -0.81 14.75 -2.55
CA LYS A 50 0.02 13.83 -1.75
C LYS A 50 -0.36 13.79 -0.27
N ASP A 51 -0.70 14.91 0.32
CA ASP A 51 -1.13 14.94 1.72
C ASP A 51 -2.45 14.19 1.92
N ALA A 52 -3.40 14.37 1.02
CA ALA A 52 -4.66 13.65 1.06
C ALA A 52 -4.47 12.14 0.87
N ALA A 53 -3.60 11.75 -0.05
CA ALA A 53 -3.27 10.35 -0.28
C ALA A 53 -2.63 9.73 0.96
N ARG A 54 -1.69 10.45 1.57
CA ARG A 54 -1.02 9.98 2.79
C ARG A 54 -2.00 9.79 3.95
N ALA A 55 -2.99 10.67 4.07
CA ALA A 55 -3.99 10.57 5.11
C ALA A 55 -4.88 9.33 4.98
N ARG A 56 -4.98 8.75 3.79
CA ARG A 56 -5.77 7.54 3.53
C ARG A 56 -5.00 6.24 3.67
N LEU A 57 -3.69 6.32 3.85
CA LEU A 57 -2.83 5.14 3.81
C LEU A 57 -3.20 4.12 4.88
N ALA A 58 -3.43 4.56 6.10
CA ALA A 58 -3.76 3.67 7.21
C ALA A 58 -5.05 2.87 6.94
N ASP A 59 -6.11 3.57 6.53
CA ASP A 59 -7.39 2.93 6.25
C ASP A 59 -7.29 1.98 5.07
N ALA A 60 -6.52 2.35 4.05
CA ALA A 60 -6.31 1.49 2.89
C ALA A 60 -5.58 0.20 3.25
N ILE A 61 -4.53 0.30 4.06
CA ILE A 61 -3.79 -0.88 4.53
C ILE A 61 -4.72 -1.79 5.35
N ASP A 62 -5.48 -1.22 6.28
CA ASP A 62 -6.40 -2.00 7.13
C ASP A 62 -7.48 -2.68 6.31
N HIS A 63 -8.03 -1.99 5.32
CA HIS A 63 -9.05 -2.55 4.43
C HIS A 63 -8.53 -3.76 3.66
N LEU A 64 -7.33 -3.63 3.07
CA LEU A 64 -6.74 -4.72 2.29
C LEU A 64 -6.28 -5.87 3.17
N ALA A 65 -5.73 -5.59 4.34
CA ALA A 65 -5.31 -6.61 5.28
C ALA A 65 -6.49 -7.45 5.78
N ALA A 66 -7.67 -6.84 5.97
CA ALA A 66 -8.89 -7.54 6.35
C ALA A 66 -9.33 -8.56 5.29
N HIS A 67 -8.94 -8.36 4.04
CA HIS A 67 -9.20 -9.29 2.93
C HIS A 67 -8.01 -10.20 2.63
N GLU A 68 -7.02 -10.24 3.51
CA GLU A 68 -5.84 -11.11 3.40
C GLU A 68 -5.04 -10.87 2.11
N ILE A 69 -4.97 -9.62 1.66
CA ILE A 69 -4.21 -9.20 0.50
C ILE A 69 -2.85 -8.64 0.94
N ASP A 70 -1.79 -9.09 0.30
CA ASP A 70 -0.46 -8.53 0.54
C ASP A 70 -0.39 -7.10 -0.01
N VAL A 71 0.19 -6.19 0.77
CA VAL A 71 0.23 -4.77 0.46
C VAL A 71 1.66 -4.29 0.33
N ILE A 72 1.93 -3.56 -0.76
CA ILE A 72 3.17 -2.84 -0.99
C ILE A 72 2.83 -1.35 -1.02
N VAL A 73 3.69 -0.52 -0.46
CA VAL A 73 3.53 0.93 -0.53
C VAL A 73 4.68 1.52 -1.33
N ARG A 74 4.38 2.24 -2.41
CA ARG A 74 5.38 2.98 -3.16
C ARG A 74 5.47 4.40 -2.62
N ILE A 75 6.60 4.72 -1.97
CA ILE A 75 6.84 6.02 -1.34
C ILE A 75 7.45 7.01 -2.33
N ASN A 76 7.40 8.28 -1.98
CA ASN A 76 7.99 9.34 -2.78
C ASN A 76 9.51 9.35 -2.67
N ARG A 77 10.20 9.82 -3.73
CA ARG A 77 11.68 9.88 -3.77
C ARG A 77 12.27 11.03 -2.96
N PRO A 78 11.75 12.27 -3.02
CA PRO A 78 12.29 13.36 -2.22
C PRO A 78 12.27 13.03 -0.73
N TRP A 79 13.37 13.27 -0.03
CA TRP A 79 13.55 12.85 1.36
C TRP A 79 12.43 13.32 2.29
N ARG A 80 11.97 14.56 2.15
CA ARG A 80 10.89 15.08 3.01
C ARG A 80 9.61 14.29 2.86
N LEU A 81 9.25 13.97 1.62
CA LEU A 81 8.05 13.19 1.33
C LEU A 81 8.24 11.72 1.73
N ALA A 82 9.42 11.16 1.48
CA ALA A 82 9.73 9.79 1.83
C ALA A 82 9.66 9.54 3.35
N PHE A 83 10.19 10.46 4.16
CA PHE A 83 10.11 10.34 5.61
C PHE A 83 8.68 10.32 6.11
N ALA A 84 7.84 11.23 5.62
CA ALA A 84 6.43 11.28 5.99
C ALA A 84 5.70 10.00 5.58
N ASP A 85 5.99 9.47 4.38
CA ASP A 85 5.40 8.24 3.88
C ASP A 85 5.81 7.03 4.74
N LEU A 86 7.09 6.94 5.06
CA LEU A 86 7.63 5.86 5.88
C LEU A 86 7.04 5.85 7.30
N GLN A 87 6.89 7.03 7.91
CA GLN A 87 6.30 7.13 9.24
C GLN A 87 4.91 6.50 9.27
N LEU A 88 4.08 6.80 8.28
CA LEU A 88 2.73 6.26 8.22
C LEU A 88 2.72 4.77 7.89
N SER A 89 3.57 4.32 6.98
CA SER A 89 3.67 2.90 6.61
C SER A 89 4.13 2.05 7.80
N LEU A 90 5.12 2.51 8.55
CA LEU A 90 5.69 1.75 9.66
C LEU A 90 4.77 1.67 10.88
N ILE A 91 3.92 2.67 11.08
CA ILE A 91 2.95 2.66 12.17
C ILE A 91 1.93 1.54 12.01
N HIS A 92 1.65 1.13 10.77
CA HIS A 92 0.57 0.20 10.45
C HIS A 92 1.05 -1.19 10.00
N ILE A 93 2.33 -1.44 10.10
CA ILE A 93 2.87 -2.76 9.79
C ILE A 93 2.68 -3.75 10.96
#